data_e126c5eb1731be8f8839fb31b7af5187
#
_entry.id   e126c5eb1731be8f8839fb31b7af5187
#
_cell.length_a   1.000
_cell.length_b   1.000
_cell.length_c   1.000
_cell.angle_alpha   90.00
_cell.angle_beta   90.00
_cell.angle_gamma   90.00
#
_symmetry.space_group_name_H-M   'P 1'
#
loop_
_entity.id
_entity.type
_entity.pdbx_description
1 polymer ?
#
loop_
_entity_poly.entity_id
_entity_poly.type
_entity_poly.pdbx_seq_one_letter_code
_entity_poly.pdbx_strand_id
1 'polypeptide(L)'
;DPVAKSGWDVNTRGCRSWTEGAQLVRDKLRAGRLPHLVAMFLGADWEVSTAQLAETYFRMGKSRVLVLVTPREVGGRGGEDAQNMRRFAKEHPARVILLDWVKHTKNRPGWFAPDGLHLNRPGIPGLVKFLKPALAYAEPGAFPEAPEPAAPPASPR
;
A
#
# COMPACT_ATOMS: atom_id res chain seq x y z
N ASP A 1 15.05 4.90 -12.27
CA ASP A 1 14.26 4.04 -11.38
C ASP A 1 13.38 3.12 -12.23
N PRO A 2 13.49 1.76 -12.09
CA PRO A 2 12.70 0.81 -12.88
C PRO A 2 11.19 0.87 -12.57
N VAL A 3 10.79 1.24 -11.35
CA VAL A 3 9.37 1.39 -10.96
C VAL A 3 8.79 2.63 -11.66
N ALA A 4 9.51 3.74 -11.69
CA ALA A 4 9.08 4.94 -12.41
C ALA A 4 8.89 4.67 -13.91
N LYS A 5 9.80 3.92 -14.54
CA LYS A 5 9.68 3.52 -15.96
C LYS A 5 8.45 2.65 -16.25
N SER A 6 7.83 2.05 -15.23
CA SER A 6 6.61 1.24 -15.37
C SER A 6 5.31 2.04 -15.24
N GLY A 7 5.36 3.37 -15.12
CA GLY A 7 4.20 4.26 -15.07
C GLY A 7 3.89 4.84 -13.68
N TRP A 8 4.72 4.56 -12.65
CA TRP A 8 4.56 5.15 -11.33
C TRP A 8 5.30 6.49 -11.20
N ASP A 9 4.65 7.50 -10.58
CA ASP A 9 5.36 8.67 -10.01
C ASP A 9 5.96 8.25 -8.67
N VAL A 10 7.29 8.09 -8.64
CA VAL A 10 8.00 7.45 -7.53
C VAL A 10 8.67 8.49 -6.64
N ASN A 11 8.38 8.41 -5.35
CA ASN A 11 9.07 9.18 -4.32
C ASN A 11 9.68 8.22 -3.29
N THR A 12 10.94 7.86 -3.48
CA THR A 12 11.67 6.92 -2.62
C THR A 12 12.68 7.64 -1.73
N ARG A 13 12.80 7.14 -0.51
CA ARG A 13 13.85 7.49 0.45
C ARG A 13 14.04 6.30 1.38
N GLY A 14 15.28 5.91 1.62
CA GLY A 14 15.62 4.87 2.60
C GLY A 14 15.16 5.25 4.01
N CYS A 15 14.82 4.26 4.82
CA CYS A 15 14.39 4.41 6.23
C CYS A 15 13.27 5.43 6.45
N ARG A 16 12.37 5.59 5.46
CA ARG A 16 11.21 6.47 5.62
C ARG A 16 10.15 5.80 6.50
N SER A 17 9.78 6.47 7.59
CA SER A 17 8.67 6.06 8.44
C SER A 17 7.32 6.24 7.74
N TRP A 18 6.28 5.57 8.25
CA TRP A 18 4.90 5.80 7.81
C TRP A 18 4.48 7.26 7.98
N THR A 19 4.83 7.87 9.11
CA THR A 19 4.50 9.28 9.43
C THR A 19 5.06 10.25 8.38
N GLU A 20 6.31 10.05 7.93
CA GLU A 20 6.91 10.86 6.86
C GLU A 20 6.22 10.63 5.51
N GLY A 21 5.85 9.38 5.20
CA GLY A 21 5.07 9.06 4.00
C GLY A 21 3.69 9.70 4.02
N ALA A 22 2.99 9.62 5.16
CA ALA A 22 1.69 10.25 5.36
C ALA A 22 1.78 11.80 5.26
N GLN A 23 2.90 12.39 5.71
CA GLN A 23 3.13 13.82 5.52
C GLN A 23 3.24 14.21 4.05
N LEU A 24 3.96 13.43 3.23
CA LEU A 24 4.01 13.65 1.78
C LEU A 24 2.63 13.55 1.12
N VAL A 25 1.80 12.60 1.55
CA VAL A 25 0.40 12.48 1.09
C VAL A 25 -0.37 13.76 1.42
N ARG A 26 -0.26 14.28 2.66
CA ARG A 26 -0.90 15.53 3.08
C ARG A 26 -0.44 16.73 2.26
N ASP A 27 0.85 16.84 2.00
CA ASP A 27 1.43 17.97 1.26
C ASP A 27 1.01 17.95 -0.21
N LYS A 28 1.04 16.78 -0.86
CA LYS A 28 0.50 16.61 -2.22
C LYS A 28 -1.00 16.90 -2.27
N LEU A 29 -1.77 16.48 -1.26
CA LEU A 29 -3.21 16.77 -1.18
C LEU A 29 -3.49 18.28 -1.09
N ARG A 30 -2.80 18.99 -0.17
CA ARG A 30 -2.94 20.45 -0.02
C ARG A 30 -2.56 21.20 -1.30
N ALA A 31 -1.58 20.70 -2.03
CA ALA A 31 -1.14 21.28 -3.30
C ALA A 31 -2.05 20.91 -4.50
N GLY A 32 -3.14 20.15 -4.30
CA GLY A 32 -4.00 19.66 -5.37
C GLY A 32 -3.33 18.68 -6.34
N ARG A 33 -2.23 18.06 -5.92
CA ARG A 33 -1.39 17.18 -6.77
C ARG A 33 -1.39 15.71 -6.32
N LEU A 34 -2.20 15.33 -5.33
CA LEU A 34 -2.30 13.94 -4.92
C LEU A 34 -3.06 13.15 -6.00
N PRO A 35 -2.46 12.11 -6.60
CA PRO A 35 -3.11 11.32 -7.64
C PRO A 35 -4.30 10.52 -7.09
N HIS A 36 -5.11 9.97 -7.99
CA HIS A 36 -6.23 9.09 -7.63
C HIS A 36 -5.75 7.82 -6.94
N LEU A 37 -4.70 7.19 -7.47
CA LEU A 37 -4.09 5.98 -6.91
C LEU A 37 -2.81 6.35 -6.14
N VAL A 38 -2.74 5.96 -4.88
CA VAL A 38 -1.58 6.20 -4.02
C VAL A 38 -1.08 4.88 -3.46
N ALA A 39 0.15 4.50 -3.78
CA ALA A 39 0.79 3.30 -3.22
C ALA A 39 1.76 3.67 -2.10
N MET A 40 1.65 2.97 -0.97
CA MET A 40 2.55 3.10 0.17
C MET A 40 3.22 1.75 0.46
N PHE A 41 4.56 1.74 0.31
CA PHE A 41 5.41 0.60 0.60
C PHE A 41 6.39 1.00 1.71
N LEU A 42 5.91 1.02 2.94
CA LEU A 42 6.59 1.52 4.13
C LEU A 42 6.31 0.59 5.30
N GLY A 43 7.15 0.61 6.32
CA GLY A 43 6.95 -0.14 7.57
C GLY A 43 8.08 -1.11 7.95
N ALA A 44 9.08 -1.34 7.08
CA ALA A 44 10.14 -2.31 7.36
C ALA A 44 10.99 -1.98 8.61
N ASP A 45 11.15 -0.69 8.91
CA ASP A 45 11.99 -0.19 10.01
C ASP A 45 11.18 0.37 11.19
N TRP A 46 9.88 0.64 10.99
CA TRP A 46 9.03 1.33 11.96
C TRP A 46 7.61 0.77 11.92
N GLU A 47 7.11 0.37 13.06
CA GLU A 47 5.75 -0.16 13.20
C GLU A 47 4.69 0.78 12.59
N VAL A 48 3.77 0.19 11.85
CA VAL A 48 2.61 0.87 11.24
C VAL A 48 1.34 0.40 11.92
N SER A 49 0.78 1.24 12.76
CA SER A 49 -0.48 0.94 13.46
C SER A 49 -1.71 1.08 12.55
N THR A 50 -2.78 0.40 12.92
CA THR A 50 -4.09 0.58 12.25
C THR A 50 -4.61 2.02 12.32
N ALA A 51 -4.31 2.74 13.39
CA ALA A 51 -4.68 4.16 13.52
C ALA A 51 -3.98 5.03 12.48
N GLN A 52 -2.70 4.80 12.20
CA GLN A 52 -1.95 5.51 11.16
C GLN A 52 -2.46 5.18 9.75
N LEU A 53 -2.81 3.92 9.50
CA LEU A 53 -3.45 3.50 8.25
C LEU A 53 -4.78 4.24 8.05
N ALA A 54 -5.63 4.24 9.07
CA ALA A 54 -6.93 4.90 9.06
C ALA A 54 -6.81 6.41 8.85
N GLU A 55 -5.91 7.09 9.56
CA GLU A 55 -5.67 8.51 9.40
C GLU A 55 -5.31 8.85 7.95
N THR A 56 -4.36 8.12 7.37
CA THR A 56 -3.93 8.34 5.98
C THR A 56 -5.09 8.12 5.01
N TYR A 57 -5.80 7.02 5.14
CA TYR A 57 -6.93 6.63 4.30
C TYR A 57 -8.06 7.67 4.31
N PHE A 58 -8.49 8.12 5.49
CA PHE A 58 -9.56 9.10 5.61
C PHE A 58 -9.14 10.49 5.10
N ARG A 59 -7.89 10.91 5.36
CA ARG A 59 -7.36 12.19 4.85
C ARG A 59 -7.24 12.24 3.34
N MET A 60 -7.01 11.14 2.66
CA MET A 60 -6.97 11.08 1.18
C MET A 60 -8.32 11.45 0.54
N GLY A 61 -9.40 11.40 1.31
CA GLY A 61 -10.77 11.65 0.80
C GLY A 61 -11.36 10.43 0.10
N LYS A 62 -12.65 10.52 -0.25
CA LYS A 62 -13.46 9.39 -0.74
C LYS A 62 -13.16 8.97 -2.18
N SER A 63 -12.57 9.84 -2.98
CA SER A 63 -12.33 9.62 -4.41
C SER A 63 -11.00 8.96 -4.74
N ARG A 64 -10.19 8.58 -3.74
CA ARG A 64 -8.84 8.02 -3.97
C ARG A 64 -8.72 6.61 -3.47
N VAL A 65 -7.87 5.85 -4.14
CA VAL A 65 -7.55 4.45 -3.83
C VAL A 65 -6.18 4.39 -3.15
N LEU A 66 -6.12 3.70 -2.02
CA LEU A 66 -4.88 3.42 -1.29
C LEU A 66 -4.39 2.01 -1.63
N VAL A 67 -3.18 1.90 -2.15
CA VAL A 67 -2.49 0.62 -2.33
C VAL A 67 -1.53 0.43 -1.17
N LEU A 68 -1.76 -0.61 -0.37
CA LEU A 68 -0.88 -1.03 0.70
C LEU A 68 0.01 -2.17 0.21
N VAL A 69 1.32 -1.99 0.29
CA VAL A 69 2.30 -3.03 -0.03
C VAL A 69 2.91 -3.52 1.29
N THR A 70 2.71 -4.81 1.62
CA THR A 70 3.21 -5.33 2.90
C THR A 70 4.73 -5.31 2.93
N PRO A 71 5.36 -4.71 3.96
CA PRO A 71 6.81 -4.70 4.09
C PRO A 71 7.33 -6.05 4.54
N ARG A 72 8.56 -6.38 4.13
CA ARG A 72 9.32 -7.47 4.74
C ARG A 72 10.17 -6.90 5.87
N GLU A 73 10.45 -7.72 6.85
CA GLU A 73 11.42 -7.45 7.91
C GLU A 73 12.72 -8.22 7.66
N VAL A 74 13.74 -7.92 8.44
CA VAL A 74 14.99 -8.72 8.47
C VAL A 74 14.64 -10.18 8.71
N GLY A 75 15.25 -11.08 7.92
CA GLY A 75 14.90 -12.49 7.89
C GLY A 75 13.74 -12.83 6.95
N GLY A 76 13.17 -11.85 6.25
CA GLY A 76 12.23 -12.06 5.14
C GLY A 76 10.79 -12.38 5.52
N ARG A 77 10.43 -12.25 6.79
CA ARG A 77 9.06 -12.41 7.28
C ARG A 77 8.30 -11.08 7.21
N GLY A 78 6.99 -11.13 7.35
CA GLY A 78 6.16 -9.95 7.61
C GLY A 78 5.89 -9.87 9.09
N GLY A 79 6.04 -8.67 9.66
CA GLY A 79 5.75 -8.38 11.04
C GLY A 79 4.30 -7.96 11.27
N GLU A 80 4.12 -7.24 12.37
CA GLU A 80 2.82 -6.71 12.77
C GLU A 80 2.27 -5.72 11.74
N ASP A 81 3.13 -4.94 11.09
CA ASP A 81 2.76 -4.02 10.00
C ASP A 81 2.03 -4.73 8.87
N ALA A 82 2.59 -5.85 8.41
CA ALA A 82 1.96 -6.63 7.35
C ALA A 82 0.60 -7.20 7.79
N GLN A 83 0.47 -7.57 9.06
CA GLN A 83 -0.80 -8.05 9.63
C GLN A 83 -1.83 -6.92 9.72
N ASN A 84 -1.41 -5.73 10.19
CA ASN A 84 -2.25 -4.55 10.27
C ASN A 84 -2.73 -4.11 8.87
N MET A 85 -1.87 -4.12 7.87
CA MET A 85 -2.24 -3.81 6.48
C MET A 85 -3.24 -4.81 5.90
N ARG A 86 -3.05 -6.12 6.15
CA ARG A 86 -3.99 -7.16 5.72
C ARG A 86 -5.37 -6.99 6.34
N ARG A 87 -5.42 -6.71 7.65
CA ARG A 87 -6.67 -6.47 8.38
C ARG A 87 -7.35 -5.23 7.84
N PHE A 88 -6.62 -4.13 7.75
CA PHE A 88 -7.14 -2.87 7.25
C PHE A 88 -7.72 -2.96 5.84
N ALA A 89 -7.02 -3.63 4.92
CA ALA A 89 -7.51 -3.84 3.57
C ALA A 89 -8.79 -4.68 3.53
N LYS A 90 -8.90 -5.69 4.39
CA LYS A 90 -10.13 -6.51 4.51
C LYS A 90 -11.33 -5.69 5.03
N GLU A 91 -11.08 -4.72 5.91
CA GLU A 91 -12.11 -3.84 6.48
C GLU A 91 -12.52 -2.71 5.51
N HIS A 92 -11.67 -2.38 4.53
CA HIS A 92 -11.87 -1.27 3.60
C HIS A 92 -11.76 -1.68 2.12
N PRO A 93 -12.46 -2.75 1.67
CA PRO A 93 -12.28 -3.34 0.33
C PRO A 93 -12.67 -2.38 -0.81
N ALA A 94 -13.49 -1.37 -0.53
CA ALA A 94 -13.98 -0.43 -1.53
C ALA A 94 -12.91 0.51 -2.10
N ARG A 95 -11.84 0.81 -1.34
CA ARG A 95 -10.82 1.78 -1.73
C ARG A 95 -9.41 1.42 -1.26
N VAL A 96 -9.21 0.19 -0.77
CA VAL A 96 -7.88 -0.29 -0.38
C VAL A 96 -7.53 -1.54 -1.18
N ILE A 97 -6.42 -1.48 -1.88
CA ILE A 97 -5.82 -2.62 -2.58
C ILE A 97 -4.66 -3.12 -1.72
N LEU A 98 -4.67 -4.40 -1.38
CA LEU A 98 -3.54 -5.05 -0.73
C LEU A 98 -2.66 -5.75 -1.76
N LEU A 99 -1.43 -5.31 -1.88
CA LEU A 99 -0.36 -6.02 -2.56
C LEU A 99 0.51 -6.73 -1.51
N ASP A 100 0.23 -8.00 -1.26
CA ASP A 100 0.92 -8.78 -0.23
C ASP A 100 2.29 -9.25 -0.73
N TRP A 101 3.29 -8.36 -0.62
CA TRP A 101 4.67 -8.61 -1.04
C TRP A 101 5.34 -9.70 -0.22
N VAL A 102 5.05 -9.78 1.08
CA VAL A 102 5.56 -10.85 1.96
C VAL A 102 5.12 -12.21 1.45
N LYS A 103 3.82 -12.38 1.17
CA LYS A 103 3.26 -13.62 0.63
C LYS A 103 3.82 -13.94 -0.75
N HIS A 104 3.87 -12.93 -1.64
CA HIS A 104 4.34 -13.08 -3.02
C HIS A 104 5.79 -13.56 -3.08
N THR A 105 6.63 -13.10 -2.14
CA THR A 105 8.07 -13.37 -2.15
C THR A 105 8.51 -14.48 -1.21
N LYS A 106 7.57 -15.17 -0.55
CA LYS A 106 7.86 -16.23 0.43
C LYS A 106 8.86 -17.29 -0.09
N ASN A 107 8.73 -17.69 -1.35
CA ASN A 107 9.55 -18.72 -1.98
C ASN A 107 10.57 -18.13 -2.98
N ARG A 108 11.01 -16.88 -2.76
CA ARG A 108 11.92 -16.16 -3.67
C ARG A 108 13.13 -15.56 -2.94
N PRO A 109 13.86 -16.35 -2.12
CA PRO A 109 14.98 -15.82 -1.34
C PRO A 109 16.06 -15.20 -2.23
N GLY A 110 16.26 -15.68 -3.44
CA GLY A 110 17.22 -15.14 -4.40
C GLY A 110 16.91 -13.74 -4.92
N TRP A 111 15.78 -13.13 -4.54
CA TRP A 111 15.45 -11.73 -4.87
C TRP A 111 15.98 -10.74 -3.84
N PHE A 112 16.54 -11.22 -2.74
CA PHE A 112 16.94 -10.40 -1.61
C PHE A 112 18.40 -10.58 -1.26
N ALA A 113 18.96 -9.58 -0.61
CA ALA A 113 20.23 -9.65 0.09
C ALA A 113 20.15 -10.69 1.24
N PRO A 114 21.29 -11.07 1.85
CA PRO A 114 21.31 -12.05 2.94
C PRO A 114 20.40 -11.69 4.14
N ASP A 115 20.07 -10.41 4.33
CA ASP A 115 19.13 -9.95 5.36
C ASP A 115 17.68 -10.32 5.09
N GLY A 116 17.35 -10.77 3.88
CA GLY A 116 15.99 -11.14 3.47
C GLY A 116 15.03 -9.95 3.28
N LEU A 117 15.52 -8.71 3.40
CA LEU A 117 14.76 -7.48 3.34
C LEU A 117 15.07 -6.67 2.07
N HIS A 118 16.34 -6.32 1.89
CA HIS A 118 16.77 -5.48 0.77
C HIS A 118 16.77 -6.25 -0.55
N LEU A 119 16.13 -5.68 -1.56
CA LEU A 119 16.13 -6.26 -2.89
C LEU A 119 17.53 -6.25 -3.51
N ASN A 120 17.91 -7.39 -4.06
CA ASN A 120 19.05 -7.47 -4.95
C ASN A 120 18.65 -7.18 -6.40
N ARG A 121 19.65 -7.17 -7.31
CA ARG A 121 19.43 -6.88 -8.73
C ARG A 121 18.39 -7.80 -9.40
N PRO A 122 18.35 -9.13 -9.19
CA PRO A 122 17.29 -10.00 -9.69
C PRO A 122 15.88 -9.71 -9.13
N GLY A 123 15.76 -9.18 -7.92
CA GLY A 123 14.46 -8.90 -7.29
C GLY A 123 13.74 -7.67 -7.85
N ILE A 124 14.50 -6.71 -8.42
CA ILE A 124 13.93 -5.45 -8.91
C ILE A 124 12.86 -5.66 -10.02
N PRO A 125 13.10 -6.45 -11.08
CA PRO A 125 12.06 -6.74 -12.07
C PRO A 125 10.84 -7.43 -11.48
N GLY A 126 11.04 -8.27 -10.46
CA GLY A 126 9.96 -8.93 -9.73
C GLY A 126 9.05 -7.94 -9.02
N LEU A 127 9.61 -6.93 -8.35
CA LEU A 127 8.85 -5.87 -7.72
C LEU A 127 8.06 -5.04 -8.74
N VAL A 128 8.70 -4.63 -9.84
CA VAL A 128 8.03 -3.88 -10.92
C VAL A 128 6.82 -4.64 -11.45
N LYS A 129 7.00 -5.94 -11.76
CA LYS A 129 5.91 -6.80 -12.25
C LYS A 129 4.80 -6.95 -11.21
N PHE A 130 5.15 -7.02 -9.93
CA PHE A 130 4.21 -7.16 -8.83
C PHE A 130 3.35 -5.90 -8.60
N LEU A 131 3.94 -4.72 -8.75
CA LEU A 131 3.24 -3.44 -8.57
C LEU A 131 2.34 -3.06 -9.75
N LYS A 132 2.71 -3.49 -10.97
CA LYS A 132 2.08 -3.06 -12.22
C LYS A 132 0.56 -3.25 -12.28
N PRO A 133 -0.04 -4.37 -11.83
CA PRO A 133 -1.49 -4.57 -11.90
C PRO A 133 -2.31 -3.50 -11.17
N ALA A 134 -1.78 -2.89 -10.13
CA ALA A 134 -2.49 -1.83 -9.41
C ALA A 134 -2.72 -0.56 -10.25
N LEU A 135 -1.89 -0.34 -11.29
CA LEU A 135 -2.07 0.80 -12.20
C LEU A 135 -3.37 0.75 -12.99
N ALA A 136 -4.01 -0.41 -13.11
CA ALA A 136 -5.36 -0.51 -13.72
C ALA A 136 -6.40 0.31 -12.96
N TYR A 137 -6.13 0.68 -11.71
CA TYR A 137 -7.01 1.48 -10.86
C TYR A 137 -6.57 2.94 -10.73
N ALA A 138 -5.66 3.40 -11.59
CA ALA A 138 -5.14 4.78 -11.54
C ALA A 138 -6.17 5.82 -11.97
N GLU A 139 -7.09 5.44 -12.85
CA GLU A 139 -8.15 6.32 -13.32
C GLU A 139 -9.37 6.30 -12.39
N PRO A 140 -10.02 7.45 -12.16
CA PRO A 140 -11.27 7.51 -11.41
C PRO A 140 -12.35 6.62 -12.02
N GLY A 141 -13.05 5.85 -11.18
CA GLY A 141 -14.09 4.92 -11.63
C GLY A 141 -13.61 3.53 -12.06
N ALA A 142 -12.31 3.31 -12.16
CA ALA A 142 -11.77 1.98 -12.45
C ALA A 142 -11.91 0.99 -11.28
N PHE A 143 -12.07 1.50 -10.06
CA PHE A 143 -12.27 0.66 -8.88
C PHE A 143 -13.76 0.30 -8.77
N PRO A 144 -14.12 -0.97 -8.53
CA PRO A 144 -15.52 -1.35 -8.41
C PRO A 144 -16.18 -0.56 -7.28
N GLU A 145 -17.36 -0.03 -7.56
CA GLU A 145 -18.16 0.67 -6.55
C GLU A 145 -18.41 -0.29 -5.37
N ALA A 146 -18.16 0.17 -4.16
CA ALA A 146 -18.39 -0.65 -2.98
C ALA A 146 -19.86 -1.08 -2.95
N PRO A 147 -20.19 -2.33 -2.64
CA PRO A 147 -21.57 -2.70 -2.40
C PRO A 147 -22.14 -1.76 -1.33
N GLU A 148 -23.31 -1.22 -1.61
CA GLU A 148 -24.02 -0.31 -0.69
C GLU A 148 -24.14 -1.01 0.67
N PRO A 149 -23.78 -0.34 1.78
CA PRO A 149 -23.93 -0.95 3.10
C PRO A 149 -25.38 -1.40 3.28
N ALA A 150 -25.57 -2.64 3.66
CA ALA A 150 -26.90 -3.19 3.91
C ALA A 150 -27.67 -2.22 4.82
N ALA A 151 -28.89 -1.87 4.42
CA ALA A 151 -29.75 -1.00 5.21
C ALA A 151 -29.87 -1.56 6.64
N PRO A 152 -29.78 -0.71 7.69
CA PRO A 152 -29.95 -1.18 9.05
C PRO A 152 -31.29 -1.89 9.20
N PRO A 153 -31.36 -2.99 9.97
CA PRO A 153 -32.61 -3.72 10.17
C PRO A 153 -33.68 -2.73 10.68
N ALA A 154 -34.87 -2.81 10.10
CA ALA A 154 -35.98 -1.98 10.52
C ALA A 154 -36.23 -2.18 12.01
N SER A 155 -36.29 -1.08 12.77
CA SER A 155 -36.60 -1.15 14.19
C SER A 155 -37.95 -1.84 14.40
N PRO A 156 -38.05 -2.80 15.31
CA PRO A 156 -39.34 -3.41 15.61
C PRO A 156 -40.28 -2.35 16.16
N ARG A 157 -41.50 -2.30 15.63
CA ARG A 157 -42.61 -1.44 16.14
C ARG A 157 -43.16 -1.97 17.44
#